data_a3d5949af474bc4c0a37c028629e2336
#
_entry.id   a3d5949af474bc4c0a37c028629e2336
#
_cell.length_a   1.000
_cell.length_b   1.000
_cell.length_c   1.000
_cell.angle_alpha   90.00
_cell.angle_beta   90.00
_cell.angle_gamma   90.00
#
_symmetry.space_group_name_H-M   'P 1'
#
loop_
_entity.id
_entity.type
_entity.pdbx_description
1 polymer ?
#
loop_
_entity_poly.entity_id
_entity_poly.type
_entity_poly.pdbx_seq_one_letter_code
_entity_poly.pdbx_strand_id
1 'polypeptide(L)'
;MLTSVAALVTLFAAAAEAGKRGLCWPYYDSTLDPGVFNNGDGEVVAIYDYETYAPPSTNGNGGLGFIGMQRCLDCTSSPIADLASRQAAQGWATVFTLNEPDINGITPAQAASWYIEYVNPLAIKKALPAVTSSVTAGEGLSWVSEMITACAGQCYFDYINLHWYGTSFAEFQSYVESANAQFPNYQLVVTEFALTNPAGGQADQVTFFQQAFAFLDSASYVQLYFPFVATSPSLLTEYDDAAVTYVGTGSCLYNDDGSPSAVGNLMY
;
A
#
# COMPACT_ATOMS: atom_id res chain seq x y z
N MET A 1 -12.17 -45.63 46.58
CA MET A 1 -12.50 -44.29 46.05
C MET A 1 -11.45 -43.95 44.98
N LEU A 2 -11.82 -44.12 43.72
CA LEU A 2 -10.97 -43.71 42.59
C LEU A 2 -11.36 -42.28 42.22
N THR A 3 -10.43 -41.35 42.37
CA THR A 3 -10.58 -39.95 41.91
C THR A 3 -10.10 -39.88 40.47
N SER A 4 -11.02 -39.69 39.53
CA SER A 4 -10.72 -39.40 38.14
C SER A 4 -10.26 -37.96 38.01
N VAL A 5 -9.00 -37.75 37.60
CA VAL A 5 -8.47 -36.43 37.21
C VAL A 5 -8.83 -36.25 35.73
N ALA A 6 -9.77 -35.34 35.44
CA ALA A 6 -10.05 -34.91 34.09
C ALA A 6 -8.98 -33.88 33.67
N ALA A 7 -8.15 -34.25 32.70
CA ALA A 7 -7.21 -33.31 32.07
C ALA A 7 -7.98 -32.36 31.11
N LEU A 8 -8.00 -31.07 31.42
CA LEU A 8 -8.55 -30.05 30.57
C LEU A 8 -7.52 -29.73 29.45
N VAL A 9 -7.79 -30.25 28.27
CA VAL A 9 -7.01 -29.88 27.06
C VAL A 9 -7.54 -28.55 26.55
N THR A 10 -6.83 -27.46 26.85
CA THR A 10 -7.08 -26.17 26.22
C THR A 10 -6.52 -26.20 24.81
N LEU A 11 -7.41 -26.31 23.80
CA LEU A 11 -7.06 -26.01 22.43
C LEU A 11 -6.90 -24.49 22.32
N PHE A 12 -5.66 -24.06 22.18
CA PHE A 12 -5.38 -22.73 21.64
C PHE A 12 -5.65 -22.80 20.12
N ALA A 13 -6.78 -22.27 19.68
CA ALA A 13 -6.94 -21.90 18.29
C ALA A 13 -5.96 -20.73 18.04
N ALA A 14 -4.89 -20.98 17.29
CA ALA A 14 -4.11 -19.89 16.73
C ALA A 14 -5.10 -19.09 15.86
N ALA A 15 -5.32 -17.82 16.22
CA ALA A 15 -5.97 -16.91 15.29
C ALA A 15 -5.09 -16.87 14.05
N ALA A 16 -5.64 -17.21 12.89
CA ALA A 16 -4.95 -16.97 11.64
C ALA A 16 -4.63 -15.48 11.62
N GLU A 17 -3.37 -15.10 11.45
CA GLU A 17 -3.03 -13.69 11.22
C GLU A 17 -3.74 -13.27 9.94
N ALA A 18 -4.43 -12.12 9.98
CA ALA A 18 -5.03 -11.56 8.77
C ALA A 18 -3.93 -11.29 7.75
N GLY A 19 -4.18 -11.56 6.48
CA GLY A 19 -3.25 -11.29 5.40
C GLY A 19 -2.82 -9.83 5.37
N LYS A 20 -1.71 -9.55 4.69
CA LYS A 20 -1.11 -8.20 4.62
C LYS A 20 -1.17 -7.61 3.21
N ARG A 21 -1.71 -8.38 2.23
CA ARG A 21 -1.68 -8.01 0.81
C ARG A 21 -2.84 -7.09 0.47
N GLY A 22 -2.59 -6.14 -0.41
CA GLY A 22 -3.60 -5.23 -0.91
C GLY A 22 -3.44 -4.95 -2.40
N LEU A 23 -4.46 -4.34 -2.98
CA LEU A 23 -4.49 -3.93 -4.38
C LEU A 23 -4.21 -2.43 -4.51
N CYS A 24 -3.16 -2.07 -5.25
CA CYS A 24 -2.88 -0.73 -5.75
C CYS A 24 -3.68 -0.56 -7.05
N TRP A 25 -4.83 0.14 -7.00
CA TRP A 25 -5.85 0.16 -8.04
C TRP A 25 -5.89 1.49 -8.79
N PRO A 26 -5.53 1.53 -10.08
CA PRO A 26 -5.62 2.77 -10.87
C PRO A 26 -7.06 3.15 -11.23
N TYR A 27 -7.28 4.44 -11.49
CA TYR A 27 -8.60 5.00 -11.81
C TYR A 27 -9.22 4.49 -13.13
N TYR A 28 -8.43 3.90 -14.00
CA TYR A 28 -8.86 3.44 -15.33
C TYR A 28 -9.33 1.97 -15.36
N ASP A 29 -9.32 1.26 -14.24
CA ASP A 29 -9.64 -0.17 -14.16
C ASP A 29 -11.14 -0.48 -14.03
N SER A 30 -12.00 0.38 -14.58
CA SER A 30 -13.46 0.25 -14.47
C SER A 30 -14.02 -1.05 -15.05
N THR A 31 -13.25 -1.76 -15.88
CA THR A 31 -13.65 -3.02 -16.52
C THR A 31 -13.15 -4.27 -15.79
N LEU A 32 -12.29 -4.11 -14.77
CA LEU A 32 -11.73 -5.20 -13.99
C LEU A 32 -12.53 -5.48 -12.71
N ASP A 33 -12.40 -6.69 -12.17
CA ASP A 33 -13.05 -7.14 -10.94
C ASP A 33 -12.02 -7.40 -9.85
N PRO A 34 -11.90 -6.54 -8.80
CA PRO A 34 -10.97 -6.79 -7.70
C PRO A 34 -11.34 -8.04 -6.88
N GLY A 35 -12.59 -8.52 -6.98
CA GLY A 35 -13.06 -9.72 -6.30
C GLY A 35 -12.36 -10.99 -6.74
N VAL A 36 -11.65 -11.02 -7.90
CA VAL A 36 -10.86 -12.18 -8.30
C VAL A 36 -9.71 -12.47 -7.34
N PHE A 37 -9.25 -11.47 -6.57
CA PHE A 37 -8.23 -11.62 -5.54
C PHE A 37 -8.79 -11.86 -4.13
N ASN A 38 -10.11 -11.87 -3.97
CA ASN A 38 -10.79 -12.19 -2.70
C ASN A 38 -11.34 -13.62 -2.75
N ASN A 39 -10.44 -14.61 -2.78
CA ASN A 39 -10.79 -16.03 -2.89
C ASN A 39 -11.24 -16.66 -1.56
N GLY A 40 -11.23 -15.92 -0.46
CA GLY A 40 -11.64 -16.36 0.87
C GLY A 40 -10.54 -16.98 1.72
N ASP A 41 -9.28 -17.00 1.26
CA ASP A 41 -8.12 -17.42 2.08
C ASP A 41 -7.70 -16.36 3.10
N GLY A 42 -8.09 -15.09 2.87
CA GLY A 42 -7.80 -13.97 3.75
C GLY A 42 -6.41 -13.34 3.53
N GLU A 43 -5.70 -13.69 2.47
CA GLU A 43 -4.37 -13.13 2.17
C GLU A 43 -4.47 -11.71 1.64
N VAL A 44 -5.39 -11.44 0.68
CA VAL A 44 -5.67 -10.10 0.17
C VAL A 44 -6.80 -9.48 0.99
N VAL A 45 -6.50 -8.38 1.67
CA VAL A 45 -7.41 -7.80 2.67
C VAL A 45 -7.83 -6.35 2.37
N ALA A 46 -7.13 -5.66 1.48
CA ALA A 46 -7.33 -4.24 1.26
C ALA A 46 -7.23 -3.85 -0.22
N ILE A 47 -7.81 -2.68 -0.54
CA ILE A 47 -7.70 -2.00 -1.83
C ILE A 47 -7.66 -0.50 -1.60
N TYR A 48 -6.81 0.24 -2.33
CA TYR A 48 -6.85 1.69 -2.44
C TYR A 48 -6.70 2.11 -3.91
N ASP A 49 -7.16 3.31 -4.27
CA ASP A 49 -7.24 3.79 -5.64
C ASP A 49 -6.75 5.23 -5.84
N TYR A 50 -5.89 5.70 -4.95
CA TYR A 50 -5.37 7.08 -4.94
C TYR A 50 -6.44 8.17 -4.71
N GLU A 51 -7.67 7.79 -4.36
CA GLU A 51 -8.80 8.70 -4.17
C GLU A 51 -9.48 8.49 -2.82
N THR A 52 -10.36 9.41 -2.45
CA THR A 52 -11.15 9.32 -1.22
C THR A 52 -12.56 8.73 -1.45
N TYR A 53 -12.79 8.09 -2.59
CA TYR A 53 -14.04 7.41 -2.95
C TYR A 53 -13.73 6.01 -3.50
N ALA A 54 -14.73 5.14 -3.49
CA ALA A 54 -14.56 3.75 -3.91
C ALA A 54 -14.08 3.63 -5.37
N PRO A 55 -13.19 2.65 -5.66
CA PRO A 55 -12.56 2.53 -6.97
C PRO A 55 -13.59 2.22 -8.08
N PRO A 56 -13.39 2.75 -9.29
CA PRO A 56 -14.14 2.31 -10.45
C PRO A 56 -13.76 0.85 -10.77
N SER A 57 -14.75 -0.02 -10.80
CA SER A 57 -14.58 -1.45 -11.10
C SER A 57 -15.91 -2.07 -11.47
N THR A 58 -15.91 -3.34 -11.92
CA THR A 58 -17.15 -4.08 -12.19
C THR A 58 -17.81 -4.62 -10.91
N ASN A 59 -17.12 -4.62 -9.78
CA ASN A 59 -17.56 -5.24 -8.52
C ASN A 59 -17.21 -4.41 -7.27
N GLY A 60 -17.21 -3.08 -7.37
CA GLY A 60 -16.85 -2.21 -6.25
C GLY A 60 -15.48 -2.55 -5.65
N ASN A 61 -15.42 -2.77 -4.34
CA ASN A 61 -14.16 -3.15 -3.67
C ASN A 61 -13.87 -4.67 -3.75
N GLY A 62 -14.65 -5.46 -4.47
CA GLY A 62 -14.48 -6.92 -4.52
C GLY A 62 -14.63 -7.63 -3.15
N GLY A 63 -15.28 -7.00 -2.18
CA GLY A 63 -15.39 -7.50 -0.79
C GLY A 63 -14.16 -7.20 0.08
N LEU A 64 -13.15 -6.48 -0.46
CA LEU A 64 -11.95 -6.06 0.27
C LEU A 64 -12.20 -4.78 1.10
N GLY A 65 -11.36 -4.56 2.12
CA GLY A 65 -11.39 -3.31 2.88
C GLY A 65 -10.89 -2.13 2.05
N PHE A 66 -11.74 -1.12 1.80
CA PHE A 66 -11.29 0.08 1.11
C PHE A 66 -10.52 1.01 2.04
N ILE A 67 -9.38 1.51 1.56
CA ILE A 67 -8.55 2.52 2.22
C ILE A 67 -8.63 3.80 1.39
N GLY A 68 -9.20 4.87 1.95
CA GLY A 68 -9.23 6.17 1.29
C GLY A 68 -7.84 6.78 1.18
N MET A 69 -7.53 7.45 0.06
CA MET A 69 -6.26 8.15 -0.11
C MET A 69 -6.45 9.60 -0.54
N GLN A 70 -5.87 10.51 0.21
CA GLN A 70 -5.74 11.92 -0.19
C GLN A 70 -4.36 12.13 -0.81
N ARG A 71 -4.22 11.83 -2.11
CA ARG A 71 -2.91 11.77 -2.81
C ARG A 71 -2.23 13.11 -3.04
N CYS A 72 -2.96 14.22 -2.97
CA CYS A 72 -2.43 15.57 -3.12
C CYS A 72 -3.01 16.53 -2.06
N LEU A 73 -2.42 17.71 -1.90
CA LEU A 73 -2.86 18.69 -0.90
C LEU A 73 -4.34 19.08 -1.08
N ASP A 74 -4.76 19.28 -2.33
CA ASP A 74 -6.16 19.58 -2.71
C ASP A 74 -6.38 19.11 -4.15
N CYS A 75 -6.93 17.92 -4.32
CA CYS A 75 -7.18 17.32 -5.63
C CYS A 75 -8.56 17.72 -6.16
N THR A 76 -8.67 17.98 -7.46
CA THR A 76 -9.98 18.23 -8.10
C THR A 76 -10.95 17.05 -7.93
N SER A 77 -10.45 15.80 -8.02
CA SER A 77 -11.24 14.58 -7.85
C SER A 77 -11.53 14.26 -6.38
N SER A 78 -10.60 14.62 -5.49
CA SER A 78 -10.71 14.47 -4.04
C SER A 78 -10.39 15.79 -3.35
N PRO A 79 -11.34 16.77 -3.35
CA PRO A 79 -11.15 18.04 -2.65
C PRO A 79 -10.91 17.79 -1.15
N ILE A 80 -9.90 18.47 -0.59
CA ILE A 80 -9.54 18.29 0.82
C ILE A 80 -10.68 18.61 1.78
N ALA A 81 -11.53 19.57 1.42
CA ALA A 81 -12.72 19.93 2.19
C ALA A 81 -13.70 18.77 2.36
N ASP A 82 -13.68 17.80 1.44
CA ASP A 82 -14.58 16.64 1.44
C ASP A 82 -14.01 15.44 2.23
N LEU A 83 -12.73 15.46 2.62
CA LEU A 83 -12.04 14.30 3.21
C LEU A 83 -12.81 13.69 4.40
N ALA A 84 -13.17 14.50 5.37
CA ALA A 84 -13.89 14.03 6.56
C ALA A 84 -15.30 13.54 6.25
N SER A 85 -16.01 14.23 5.36
CA SER A 85 -17.39 13.85 4.96
C SER A 85 -17.40 12.54 4.16
N ARG A 86 -16.43 12.33 3.27
CA ARG A 86 -16.27 11.08 2.51
C ARG A 86 -15.89 9.92 3.42
N GLN A 87 -14.97 10.14 4.37
CA GLN A 87 -14.65 9.13 5.38
C GLN A 87 -15.89 8.72 6.18
N ALA A 88 -16.66 9.69 6.65
CA ALA A 88 -17.87 9.41 7.42
C ALA A 88 -18.94 8.68 6.60
N ALA A 89 -19.09 9.01 5.31
CA ALA A 89 -20.07 8.40 4.42
C ALA A 89 -19.70 6.96 4.00
N GLN A 90 -18.40 6.70 3.77
CA GLN A 90 -17.93 5.40 3.29
C GLN A 90 -17.42 4.47 4.39
N GLY A 91 -17.10 5.01 5.57
CA GLY A 91 -16.74 4.23 6.75
C GLY A 91 -15.38 3.54 6.69
N TRP A 92 -14.45 3.95 5.78
CA TRP A 92 -13.12 3.37 5.77
C TRP A 92 -12.33 3.70 7.06
N ALA A 93 -11.61 2.70 7.54
CA ALA A 93 -10.96 2.73 8.87
C ALA A 93 -9.49 3.17 8.81
N THR A 94 -8.95 3.38 7.61
CA THR A 94 -7.56 3.79 7.37
C THR A 94 -7.52 4.82 6.25
N VAL A 95 -6.62 5.80 6.36
CA VAL A 95 -6.34 6.76 5.29
C VAL A 95 -4.86 6.74 4.93
N PHE A 96 -4.59 6.70 3.63
CA PHE A 96 -3.29 7.03 3.04
C PHE A 96 -3.27 8.50 2.63
N THR A 97 -2.08 9.09 2.60
CA THR A 97 -1.94 10.52 2.33
C THR A 97 -0.89 10.75 1.24
N LEU A 98 -0.70 11.96 0.82
CA LEU A 98 0.13 12.48 -0.28
C LEU A 98 1.01 11.43 -0.99
N ASN A 99 0.91 11.41 -2.32
CA ASN A 99 1.70 10.53 -3.17
C ASN A 99 3.03 11.20 -3.54
N GLU A 100 4.12 10.62 -3.09
CA GLU A 100 5.51 11.05 -3.41
C GLU A 100 5.75 12.56 -3.30
N PRO A 101 5.37 13.18 -2.16
CA PRO A 101 5.53 14.63 -1.99
C PRO A 101 6.99 15.07 -2.06
N ASP A 102 7.92 14.16 -1.73
CA ASP A 102 9.35 14.34 -1.70
C ASP A 102 9.94 14.70 -3.09
N ILE A 103 9.34 14.21 -4.17
CA ILE A 103 9.73 14.54 -5.55
C ILE A 103 8.70 15.44 -6.27
N ASN A 104 7.53 15.68 -5.68
CA ASN A 104 6.46 16.50 -6.26
C ASN A 104 6.41 17.94 -5.69
N GLY A 105 7.50 18.42 -5.11
CA GLY A 105 7.67 19.83 -4.72
C GLY A 105 6.89 20.23 -3.46
N ILE A 106 6.40 19.27 -2.67
CA ILE A 106 5.73 19.55 -1.39
C ILE A 106 6.78 19.45 -0.28
N THR A 107 7.03 20.55 0.40
CA THR A 107 7.99 20.55 1.49
C THR A 107 7.49 19.81 2.73
N PRO A 108 8.38 19.23 3.56
CA PRO A 108 8.01 18.60 4.84
C PRO A 108 7.17 19.51 5.74
N ALA A 109 7.48 20.81 5.79
CA ALA A 109 6.74 21.80 6.60
C ALA A 109 5.32 22.06 6.07
N GLN A 110 5.14 22.12 4.75
CA GLN A 110 3.81 22.23 4.14
C GLN A 110 2.97 20.98 4.44
N ALA A 111 3.55 19.81 4.24
CA ALA A 111 2.88 18.54 4.51
C ALA A 111 2.50 18.40 6.00
N ALA A 112 3.37 18.79 6.93
CA ALA A 112 3.10 18.76 8.36
C ALA A 112 1.92 19.67 8.74
N SER A 113 1.90 20.91 8.25
CA SER A 113 0.81 21.87 8.52
C SER A 113 -0.52 21.36 7.95
N TRP A 114 -0.52 20.88 6.72
CA TRP A 114 -1.68 20.29 6.05
C TRP A 114 -2.20 19.05 6.79
N TYR A 115 -1.29 18.17 7.22
CA TYR A 115 -1.62 16.95 7.93
C TYR A 115 -2.29 17.24 9.28
N ILE A 116 -1.76 18.21 10.03
CA ILE A 116 -2.32 18.66 11.31
C ILE A 116 -3.73 19.22 11.12
N GLU A 117 -3.95 20.00 10.08
CA GLU A 117 -5.23 20.67 9.83
C GLU A 117 -6.32 19.69 9.36
N TYR A 118 -6.00 18.80 8.40
CA TYR A 118 -7.02 18.01 7.70
C TYR A 118 -7.02 16.52 8.06
N VAL A 119 -5.86 15.92 8.36
CA VAL A 119 -5.75 14.47 8.57
C VAL A 119 -5.85 14.10 10.05
N ASN A 120 -5.20 14.83 10.93
CA ASN A 120 -5.27 14.59 12.37
C ASN A 120 -6.69 14.50 12.95
N PRO A 121 -7.67 15.34 12.52
CA PRO A 121 -9.03 15.27 13.04
C PRO A 121 -9.76 13.95 12.80
N LEU A 122 -9.32 13.14 11.83
CA LEU A 122 -9.93 11.84 11.55
C LEU A 122 -9.61 10.85 12.67
N ALA A 123 -10.65 10.27 13.29
CA ALA A 123 -10.50 9.28 14.36
C ALA A 123 -10.31 7.85 13.81
N ILE A 124 -9.39 7.68 12.86
CA ILE A 124 -9.08 6.41 12.15
C ILE A 124 -7.57 6.21 12.10
N LYS A 125 -7.13 5.04 11.60
CA LYS A 125 -5.73 4.77 11.30
C LYS A 125 -5.22 5.68 10.18
N LYS A 126 -3.98 6.13 10.29
CA LYS A 126 -3.39 7.12 9.38
C LYS A 126 -1.97 6.73 9.00
N ALA A 127 -1.66 6.82 7.71
CA ALA A 127 -0.29 6.77 7.23
C ALA A 127 0.25 8.18 6.98
N LEU A 128 1.55 8.38 7.23
CA LEU A 128 2.26 9.52 6.67
C LEU A 128 2.29 9.44 5.14
N PRO A 129 2.62 10.54 4.45
CA PRO A 129 2.79 10.54 2.99
C PRO A 129 3.67 9.41 2.50
N ALA A 130 3.28 8.83 1.36
CA ALA A 130 4.08 7.82 0.68
C ALA A 130 5.31 8.49 0.05
N VAL A 131 6.51 8.10 0.46
CA VAL A 131 7.76 8.65 -0.07
C VAL A 131 8.46 7.67 -0.98
N THR A 132 9.25 8.20 -1.93
CA THR A 132 10.09 7.39 -2.80
C THR A 132 11.22 6.68 -2.04
N SER A 133 11.90 5.75 -2.70
CA SER A 133 13.13 5.14 -2.18
C SER A 133 14.40 5.94 -2.48
N SER A 134 14.27 7.22 -2.82
CA SER A 134 15.40 8.09 -3.09
C SER A 134 16.32 8.23 -1.87
N VAL A 135 17.63 8.23 -2.14
CA VAL A 135 18.68 8.50 -1.15
C VAL A 135 19.21 9.94 -1.23
N THR A 136 18.59 10.75 -2.08
CA THR A 136 18.91 12.18 -2.20
C THR A 136 18.50 12.88 -0.91
N ALA A 137 19.33 13.80 -0.43
CA ALA A 137 19.02 14.60 0.76
C ALA A 137 17.72 15.41 0.55
N GLY A 138 16.80 15.33 1.51
CA GLY A 138 15.47 15.94 1.41
C GLY A 138 14.43 15.12 0.63
N GLU A 139 14.76 13.90 0.22
CA GLU A 139 13.86 12.94 -0.41
C GLU A 139 13.80 11.63 0.41
N GLY A 140 12.88 10.74 0.09
CA GLY A 140 12.74 9.43 0.71
C GLY A 140 12.63 9.50 2.24
N LEU A 141 13.35 8.61 2.93
CA LEU A 141 13.31 8.54 4.40
C LEU A 141 13.80 9.82 5.10
N SER A 142 14.68 10.62 4.44
CA SER A 142 15.09 11.90 5.01
C SER A 142 13.95 12.90 5.01
N TRP A 143 13.13 12.94 3.96
CA TRP A 143 11.93 13.78 3.90
C TRP A 143 10.93 13.41 5.02
N VAL A 144 10.71 12.10 5.28
CA VAL A 144 9.86 11.64 6.39
C VAL A 144 10.36 12.16 7.73
N SER A 145 11.68 12.06 7.99
CA SER A 145 12.28 12.58 9.23
C SER A 145 12.12 14.08 9.39
N GLU A 146 12.26 14.83 8.29
CA GLU A 146 12.05 16.27 8.28
C GLU A 146 10.58 16.62 8.52
N MET A 147 9.62 15.86 7.94
CA MET A 147 8.19 16.04 8.22
C MET A 147 7.85 15.77 9.68
N ILE A 148 8.33 14.66 10.25
CA ILE A 148 8.14 14.34 11.67
C ILE A 148 8.70 15.46 12.56
N THR A 149 9.85 16.01 12.22
CA THR A 149 10.45 17.15 12.91
C THR A 149 9.56 18.39 12.79
N ALA A 150 9.06 18.70 11.59
CA ALA A 150 8.17 19.83 11.34
C ALA A 150 6.82 19.69 12.05
N CYS A 151 6.33 18.45 12.25
CA CYS A 151 5.14 18.16 13.04
C CYS A 151 5.28 18.57 14.51
N ALA A 152 6.48 18.68 15.06
CA ALA A 152 6.77 19.06 16.44
C ALA A 152 5.92 18.27 17.47
N GLY A 153 5.69 16.97 17.23
CA GLY A 153 4.88 16.09 18.07
C GLY A 153 3.36 16.25 17.92
N GLN A 154 2.90 17.02 16.93
CA GLN A 154 1.47 17.28 16.73
C GLN A 154 0.82 16.38 15.66
N CYS A 155 1.58 15.67 14.83
CA CYS A 155 1.02 14.72 13.87
C CYS A 155 0.76 13.37 14.56
N TYR A 156 -0.46 12.86 14.40
CA TYR A 156 -0.85 11.56 14.93
C TYR A 156 -0.99 10.57 13.76
N PHE A 157 -0.09 9.59 13.68
CA PHE A 157 -0.07 8.59 12.64
C PHE A 157 0.30 7.21 13.19
N ASP A 158 -0.13 6.18 12.48
CA ASP A 158 0.10 4.76 12.83
C ASP A 158 1.19 4.15 11.94
N TYR A 159 1.32 4.64 10.70
CA TYR A 159 2.15 4.02 9.68
C TYR A 159 3.11 5.01 9.01
N ILE A 160 4.34 4.53 8.77
CA ILE A 160 5.25 5.11 7.76
C ILE A 160 4.90 4.47 6.42
N ASN A 161 4.70 5.27 5.38
CA ASN A 161 4.32 4.81 4.05
C ASN A 161 5.48 4.91 3.06
N LEU A 162 5.71 3.84 2.31
CA LEU A 162 6.90 3.65 1.48
C LEU A 162 6.50 3.27 0.05
N HIS A 163 7.23 3.83 -0.92
CA HIS A 163 7.31 3.34 -2.29
C HIS A 163 8.72 2.84 -2.57
N TRP A 164 8.83 1.81 -3.39
CA TRP A 164 10.12 1.32 -3.83
C TRP A 164 10.10 0.83 -5.27
N TYR A 165 11.05 1.33 -6.04
CA TYR A 165 11.34 0.86 -7.38
C TYR A 165 12.86 0.72 -7.54
N GLY A 166 13.31 -0.41 -8.06
CA GLY A 166 14.73 -0.68 -8.18
C GLY A 166 15.02 -1.93 -9.01
N THR A 167 16.20 -2.51 -8.82
CA THR A 167 16.70 -3.54 -9.73
C THR A 167 16.81 -4.93 -9.11
N SER A 168 16.69 -5.04 -7.77
CA SER A 168 16.87 -6.33 -7.08
C SER A 168 16.07 -6.44 -5.78
N PHE A 169 15.74 -7.68 -5.40
CA PHE A 169 15.15 -7.97 -4.10
C PHE A 169 16.04 -7.53 -2.92
N ALA A 170 17.38 -7.68 -3.05
CA ALA A 170 18.29 -7.29 -1.97
C ALA A 170 18.25 -5.78 -1.68
N GLU A 171 18.11 -4.94 -2.71
CA GLU A 171 17.92 -3.50 -2.56
C GLU A 171 16.58 -3.17 -1.89
N PHE A 172 15.50 -3.84 -2.32
CA PHE A 172 14.18 -3.69 -1.71
C PHE A 172 14.19 -4.04 -0.22
N GLN A 173 14.70 -5.22 0.12
CA GLN A 173 14.80 -5.67 1.50
C GLN A 173 15.61 -4.69 2.35
N SER A 174 16.79 -4.28 1.86
CA SER A 174 17.65 -3.32 2.57
C SER A 174 16.95 -1.98 2.82
N TYR A 175 16.14 -1.50 1.86
CA TYR A 175 15.38 -0.26 2.02
C TYR A 175 14.31 -0.39 3.10
N VAL A 176 13.49 -1.45 3.08
CA VAL A 176 12.43 -1.68 4.07
C VAL A 176 13.03 -1.88 5.48
N GLU A 177 14.13 -2.64 5.59
CA GLU A 177 14.86 -2.81 6.86
C GLU A 177 15.44 -1.47 7.37
N SER A 178 15.96 -0.63 6.48
CA SER A 178 16.45 0.71 6.83
C SER A 178 15.34 1.61 7.35
N ALA A 179 14.16 1.57 6.73
CA ALA A 179 12.99 2.30 7.20
C ALA A 179 12.56 1.85 8.60
N ASN A 180 12.51 0.54 8.85
CA ASN A 180 12.21 0.01 10.19
C ASN A 180 13.27 0.41 11.23
N ALA A 181 14.54 0.37 10.87
CA ALA A 181 15.63 0.80 11.77
C ALA A 181 15.57 2.31 12.10
N GLN A 182 15.14 3.14 11.14
CA GLN A 182 15.02 4.59 11.33
C GLN A 182 13.74 4.97 12.10
N PHE A 183 12.65 4.19 11.95
CA PHE A 183 11.35 4.45 12.57
C PHE A 183 10.84 3.26 13.41
N PRO A 184 11.61 2.76 14.40
CA PRO A 184 11.36 1.46 15.06
C PRO A 184 10.07 1.42 15.89
N ASN A 185 9.44 2.56 16.15
CA ASN A 185 8.21 2.67 16.94
C ASN A 185 6.93 2.67 16.09
N TYR A 186 7.05 2.56 14.77
CA TYR A 186 5.93 2.62 13.84
C TYR A 186 5.87 1.37 12.96
N GLN A 187 4.65 1.00 12.59
CA GLN A 187 4.46 -0.01 11.56
C GLN A 187 4.69 0.61 10.18
N LEU A 188 5.15 -0.20 9.25
CA LEU A 188 5.33 0.19 7.86
C LEU A 188 4.15 -0.27 7.02
N VAL A 189 3.78 0.55 6.02
CA VAL A 189 3.00 0.13 4.86
C VAL A 189 3.82 0.39 3.61
N VAL A 190 3.81 -0.55 2.65
CA VAL A 190 4.53 -0.43 1.38
C VAL A 190 3.48 -0.37 0.29
N THR A 191 3.13 0.83 -0.16
CA THR A 191 1.95 1.03 -1.00
C THR A 191 2.22 0.93 -2.50
N GLU A 192 3.50 0.98 -2.91
CA GLU A 192 3.93 0.66 -4.27
C GLU A 192 5.32 0.03 -4.25
N PHE A 193 5.51 -1.06 -4.99
CA PHE A 193 6.84 -1.61 -5.23
C PHE A 193 6.85 -2.56 -6.44
N ALA A 194 7.91 -2.48 -7.24
CA ALA A 194 8.18 -3.34 -8.38
C ALA A 194 9.64 -3.22 -8.83
N LEU A 195 10.10 -4.14 -9.68
CA LEU A 195 11.36 -3.93 -10.42
C LEU A 195 11.17 -2.87 -11.53
N THR A 196 12.20 -2.08 -11.77
CA THR A 196 12.24 -1.11 -12.87
C THR A 196 12.58 -1.82 -14.19
N ASN A 197 11.59 -1.95 -15.06
CA ASN A 197 11.68 -2.48 -16.43
C ASN A 197 12.73 -3.60 -16.61
N PRO A 198 12.60 -4.72 -15.89
CA PRO A 198 13.61 -5.78 -15.90
C PRO A 198 13.67 -6.48 -17.27
N ALA A 199 14.88 -6.90 -17.67
CA ALA A 199 15.13 -7.49 -18.99
C ALA A 199 14.31 -8.77 -19.27
N GLY A 200 14.03 -9.58 -18.24
CA GLY A 200 13.19 -10.77 -18.32
C GLY A 200 11.69 -10.48 -18.19
N GLY A 201 11.29 -9.20 -18.10
CA GLY A 201 9.89 -8.79 -18.04
C GLY A 201 9.14 -9.43 -16.88
N GLN A 202 7.99 -10.06 -17.17
CA GLN A 202 7.15 -10.68 -16.14
C GLN A 202 7.85 -11.80 -15.36
N ALA A 203 8.76 -12.57 -15.96
CA ALA A 203 9.46 -13.65 -15.25
C ALA A 203 10.36 -13.14 -14.13
N ASP A 204 11.03 -12.01 -14.36
CA ASP A 204 11.85 -11.36 -13.33
C ASP A 204 10.96 -10.74 -12.25
N GLN A 205 9.84 -10.13 -12.62
CA GLN A 205 8.85 -9.61 -11.65
C GLN A 205 8.29 -10.74 -10.77
N VAL A 206 7.91 -11.88 -11.34
CA VAL A 206 7.45 -13.06 -10.57
C VAL A 206 8.52 -13.49 -9.55
N THR A 207 9.77 -13.61 -9.98
CA THR A 207 10.88 -14.00 -9.10
C THR A 207 11.07 -13.00 -7.95
N PHE A 208 11.01 -11.71 -8.28
CA PHE A 208 11.12 -10.64 -7.30
C PHE A 208 9.95 -10.67 -6.30
N PHE A 209 8.69 -10.72 -6.76
CA PHE A 209 7.53 -10.70 -5.89
C PHE A 209 7.43 -11.95 -5.00
N GLN A 210 7.86 -13.12 -5.46
CA GLN A 210 7.94 -14.32 -4.60
C GLN A 210 8.85 -14.08 -3.39
N GLN A 211 10.02 -13.46 -3.60
CA GLN A 211 10.95 -13.13 -2.52
C GLN A 211 10.41 -12.00 -1.64
N ALA A 212 9.86 -10.97 -2.26
CA ALA A 212 9.33 -9.80 -1.56
C ALA A 212 8.13 -10.15 -0.67
N PHE A 213 7.19 -10.94 -1.16
CA PHE A 213 6.01 -11.35 -0.37
C PHE A 213 6.42 -12.22 0.82
N ALA A 214 7.29 -13.23 0.60
CA ALA A 214 7.80 -14.06 1.69
C ALA A 214 8.52 -13.23 2.78
N PHE A 215 9.28 -12.21 2.39
CA PHE A 215 9.93 -11.28 3.31
C PHE A 215 8.89 -10.42 4.06
N LEU A 216 7.98 -9.76 3.34
CA LEU A 216 7.00 -8.84 3.94
C LEU A 216 6.00 -9.58 4.84
N ASP A 217 5.58 -10.79 4.48
CA ASP A 217 4.71 -11.63 5.32
C ASP A 217 5.40 -11.98 6.64
N SER A 218 6.72 -12.27 6.61
CA SER A 218 7.49 -12.60 7.81
C SER A 218 7.85 -11.39 8.68
N ALA A 219 7.86 -10.18 8.11
CA ALA A 219 8.26 -8.96 8.80
C ALA A 219 7.14 -8.43 9.70
N SER A 220 7.25 -8.62 11.02
CA SER A 220 6.23 -8.20 12.00
C SER A 220 6.00 -6.70 12.07
N TYR A 221 6.94 -5.89 11.56
CA TYR A 221 6.84 -4.43 11.48
C TYR A 221 6.20 -3.94 10.18
N VAL A 222 5.81 -4.83 9.26
CA VAL A 222 5.04 -4.50 8.06
C VAL A 222 3.58 -4.85 8.28
N GLN A 223 2.70 -3.86 8.18
CA GLN A 223 1.26 -4.02 8.38
C GLN A 223 0.53 -4.40 7.10
N LEU A 224 0.81 -3.70 6.00
CA LEU A 224 0.20 -3.93 4.69
C LEU A 224 1.22 -3.67 3.58
N TYR A 225 1.03 -4.34 2.43
CA TYR A 225 1.80 -4.06 1.23
C TYR A 225 0.98 -4.26 -0.05
N PHE A 226 1.32 -3.48 -1.09
CA PHE A 226 0.57 -3.35 -2.33
C PHE A 226 1.55 -3.40 -3.51
N PRO A 227 1.66 -4.52 -4.22
CA PRO A 227 2.52 -4.60 -5.41
C PRO A 227 1.99 -3.67 -6.51
N PHE A 228 2.86 -2.98 -7.19
CA PHE A 228 2.51 -2.15 -8.33
C PHE A 228 2.50 -3.02 -9.59
N VAL A 229 1.33 -3.27 -10.27
CA VAL A 229 0.05 -2.57 -10.11
C VAL A 229 -1.13 -3.52 -10.42
N ALA A 230 -2.26 -3.30 -9.77
CA ALA A 230 -3.48 -4.11 -9.95
C ALA A 230 -4.26 -3.68 -11.21
N THR A 231 -3.66 -3.82 -12.38
CA THR A 231 -4.24 -3.52 -13.71
C THR A 231 -3.80 -4.57 -14.72
N SER A 232 -4.24 -4.44 -15.99
CA SER A 232 -3.79 -5.27 -17.10
C SER A 232 -2.74 -4.57 -17.98
N PRO A 233 -1.91 -5.31 -18.74
CA PRO A 233 -0.91 -4.74 -19.66
C PRO A 233 -1.47 -3.73 -20.66
N SER A 234 -2.61 -4.03 -21.26
CA SER A 234 -3.24 -3.13 -22.23
C SER A 234 -3.76 -1.85 -21.60
N LEU A 235 -4.41 -1.93 -20.44
CA LEU A 235 -4.88 -0.74 -19.71
C LEU A 235 -3.71 0.14 -19.24
N LEU A 236 -2.66 -0.47 -18.69
CA LEU A 236 -1.46 0.26 -18.30
C LEU A 236 -0.84 1.00 -19.49
N THR A 237 -0.74 0.31 -20.65
CA THR A 237 -0.17 0.89 -21.87
C THR A 237 -1.05 2.01 -22.45
N GLU A 238 -2.37 1.92 -22.30
CA GLU A 238 -3.28 2.94 -22.81
C GLU A 238 -3.29 4.21 -21.95
N TYR A 239 -3.16 4.06 -20.62
CA TYR A 239 -3.44 5.16 -19.68
C TYR A 239 -2.22 5.68 -18.91
N ASP A 240 -1.10 4.93 -18.85
CA ASP A 240 0.09 5.32 -18.07
C ASP A 240 1.41 4.96 -18.75
N ASP A 241 1.75 5.69 -19.81
CA ASP A 241 3.03 5.55 -20.52
C ASP A 241 4.25 5.73 -19.61
N ALA A 242 4.14 6.54 -18.56
CA ALA A 242 5.23 6.78 -17.63
C ALA A 242 5.52 5.52 -16.80
N ALA A 243 4.50 4.86 -16.29
CA ALA A 243 4.65 3.58 -15.59
C ALA A 243 5.16 2.48 -16.52
N VAL A 244 4.68 2.40 -17.76
CA VAL A 244 5.20 1.44 -18.77
C VAL A 244 6.68 1.67 -19.03
N THR A 245 7.10 2.91 -19.18
CA THR A 245 8.51 3.24 -19.40
C THR A 245 9.38 2.88 -18.20
N TYR A 246 8.90 3.13 -16.98
CA TYR A 246 9.67 2.99 -15.75
C TYR A 246 9.66 1.55 -15.21
N VAL A 247 8.50 0.89 -15.17
CA VAL A 247 8.32 -0.44 -14.59
C VAL A 247 8.16 -1.53 -15.65
N GLY A 248 7.58 -1.19 -16.79
CA GLY A 248 7.11 -2.15 -17.79
C GLY A 248 5.74 -2.72 -17.43
N THR A 249 5.23 -3.61 -18.26
CA THR A 249 3.92 -4.25 -18.04
C THR A 249 4.00 -5.58 -17.29
N GLY A 250 5.22 -6.06 -16.99
CA GLY A 250 5.44 -7.37 -16.38
C GLY A 250 4.96 -7.49 -14.93
N SER A 251 4.75 -6.37 -14.24
CA SER A 251 4.26 -6.32 -12.85
C SER A 251 2.74 -6.32 -12.73
N CYS A 252 2.00 -6.17 -13.83
CA CYS A 252 0.54 -6.14 -13.82
C CYS A 252 -0.04 -7.40 -13.17
N LEU A 253 -1.01 -7.22 -12.26
CA LEU A 253 -1.65 -8.34 -11.57
C LEU A 253 -2.68 -9.08 -12.43
N TYR A 254 -3.20 -8.44 -13.48
CA TYR A 254 -4.15 -9.04 -14.41
C TYR A 254 -3.52 -9.33 -15.76
N ASN A 255 -4.09 -10.32 -16.43
CA ASN A 255 -4.01 -10.48 -17.89
C ASN A 255 -5.05 -9.58 -18.57
N ASP A 256 -4.95 -9.36 -19.89
CA ASP A 256 -5.88 -8.52 -20.63
C ASP A 256 -7.32 -9.08 -20.71
N ASP A 257 -7.51 -10.36 -20.39
CA ASP A 257 -8.82 -10.99 -20.28
C ASP A 257 -9.48 -10.83 -18.88
N GLY A 258 -8.83 -10.11 -17.96
CA GLY A 258 -9.30 -9.90 -16.59
C GLY A 258 -9.00 -11.05 -15.62
N SER A 259 -8.33 -12.11 -16.06
CA SER A 259 -7.84 -13.17 -15.17
C SER A 259 -6.56 -12.74 -14.45
N PRO A 260 -6.21 -13.33 -13.29
CA PRO A 260 -4.93 -13.09 -12.62
C PRO A 260 -3.75 -13.47 -13.53
N SER A 261 -2.76 -12.59 -13.61
CA SER A 261 -1.50 -12.84 -14.30
C SER A 261 -0.61 -13.84 -13.52
N ALA A 262 0.58 -14.14 -14.05
CA ALA A 262 1.55 -14.92 -13.29
C ALA A 262 2.00 -14.21 -11.98
N VAL A 263 2.06 -12.86 -11.97
CA VAL A 263 2.28 -12.07 -10.75
C VAL A 263 1.02 -12.06 -9.87
N GLY A 264 -0.16 -11.87 -10.48
CA GLY A 264 -1.45 -11.90 -9.77
C GLY A 264 -1.70 -13.23 -9.04
N ASN A 265 -1.27 -14.35 -9.60
CA ASN A 265 -1.38 -15.65 -8.93
C ASN A 265 -0.50 -15.80 -7.67
N LEU A 266 0.41 -14.86 -7.41
CA LEU A 266 1.18 -14.83 -6.16
C LEU A 266 0.41 -14.15 -5.02
N MET A 267 -0.72 -13.52 -5.30
CA MET A 267 -1.53 -12.81 -4.31
C MET A 267 -2.31 -13.75 -3.37
N TYR A 268 -2.35 -15.04 -3.70
CA TYR A 268 -3.02 -16.10 -2.92
C TYR A 268 -2.08 -16.80 -1.95
#